data_f4ade3fe31f4f74c5a0b8f3d8e22031b
#
_entry.id   f4ade3fe31f4f74c5a0b8f3d8e22031b
#
_cell.length_a   1.000
_cell.length_b   1.000
_cell.length_c   1.000
_cell.angle_alpha   90.00
_cell.angle_beta   90.00
_cell.angle_gamma   90.00
#
_symmetry.space_group_name_H-M   'P 1'
#
loop_
_entity.id
_entity.type
_entity.pdbx_description
1 polymer ?
#
loop_
_entity_poly.entity_id
_entity_poly.type
_entity_poly.pdbx_seq_one_letter_code
_entity_poly.pdbx_strand_id
1 'polypeptide(L)'
;MSVPQNISSEIWSERLIDRLAYAHDASMYRLVPKAVIRPQNEADVQSLLAHANETKIPITFRTGGTSLSGQSLTEGIMAEVVRGWQHHEVLDKGRSIKLE
;
A
#
# COMPACT_ATOMS: atom_id res chain seq x y z
N MET A 1 12.49 9.16 9.29
CA MET A 1 12.56 8.06 8.32
C MET A 1 12.89 8.65 6.96
N SER A 2 13.74 8.02 6.18
CA SER A 2 14.12 8.48 4.84
C SER A 2 13.67 7.44 3.81
N VAL A 3 13.73 7.83 2.52
CA VAL A 3 13.37 6.91 1.43
C VAL A 3 14.26 5.67 1.51
N PRO A 4 13.67 4.47 1.57
CA PRO A 4 14.46 3.23 1.63
C PRO A 4 15.32 3.02 0.38
N GLN A 5 16.42 2.29 0.57
CA GLN A 5 17.26 1.88 -0.53
C GLN A 5 16.46 1.00 -1.51
N ASN A 6 16.70 1.16 -2.82
CA ASN A 6 16.01 0.44 -3.89
C ASN A 6 14.51 0.79 -4.05
N ILE A 7 14.04 1.86 -3.40
CA ILE A 7 12.70 2.38 -3.60
C ILE A 7 12.81 3.79 -4.20
N SER A 8 12.04 4.05 -5.26
CA SER A 8 12.02 5.37 -5.88
C SER A 8 11.38 6.40 -4.96
N SER A 9 11.98 7.60 -4.89
CA SER A 9 11.39 8.71 -4.15
C SER A 9 10.05 9.18 -4.73
N GLU A 10 9.77 8.84 -5.98
CA GLU A 10 8.50 9.22 -6.63
C GLU A 10 7.30 8.45 -6.07
N ILE A 11 7.53 7.24 -5.54
CA ILE A 11 6.45 6.41 -5.00
C ILE A 11 6.41 6.38 -3.47
N TRP A 12 7.37 7.01 -2.80
CA TRP A 12 7.49 7.06 -1.34
C TRP A 12 7.21 8.45 -0.83
N SER A 13 6.34 8.60 0.17
CA SER A 13 6.05 9.89 0.79
C SER A 13 6.00 9.79 2.31
N GLU A 14 6.66 10.75 2.95
CA GLU A 14 6.58 10.97 4.40
C GLU A 14 5.91 12.31 4.71
N ARG A 15 5.36 12.98 3.68
CA ARG A 15 4.68 14.26 3.84
C ARG A 15 3.44 14.08 4.72
N LEU A 16 3.24 15.04 5.62
CA LEU A 16 2.10 14.98 6.54
C LEU A 16 0.75 14.90 5.81
N ILE A 17 0.62 15.64 4.72
CA ILE A 17 -0.65 15.62 3.96
C ILE A 17 -0.97 14.25 3.37
N ASP A 18 0.03 13.55 2.87
CA ASP A 18 -0.17 12.18 2.34
C ASP A 18 -0.48 11.20 3.47
N ARG A 19 0.23 11.32 4.58
CA ARG A 19 0.01 10.47 5.76
C ARG A 19 -1.40 10.67 6.34
N LEU A 20 -1.86 11.90 6.43
CA LEU A 20 -3.21 12.21 6.92
C LEU A 20 -4.29 11.76 5.93
N ALA A 21 -4.01 11.83 4.63
CA ALA A 21 -4.97 11.37 3.62
C ALA A 21 -5.30 9.88 3.75
N TYR A 22 -4.37 9.08 4.29
CA TYR A 22 -4.56 7.64 4.49
C TYR A 22 -4.74 7.26 5.96
N ALA A 23 -5.09 8.21 6.82
CA ALA A 23 -5.24 7.97 8.25
C ALA A 23 -6.64 7.45 8.63
N HIS A 24 -7.55 7.30 7.67
CA HIS A 24 -8.91 6.83 7.93
C HIS A 24 -9.40 5.91 6.81
N ASP A 25 -10.40 5.12 7.13
CA ASP A 25 -11.13 4.28 6.19
C ASP A 25 -12.64 4.46 6.45
N ALA A 26 -13.46 3.47 6.14
CA ALA A 26 -14.91 3.55 6.41
C ALA A 26 -15.25 3.21 7.86
N SER A 27 -14.27 2.94 8.71
CA SER A 27 -14.46 2.69 10.14
C SER A 27 -14.46 3.97 10.95
N MET A 28 -14.66 3.84 12.26
CA MET A 28 -14.55 4.94 13.20
C MET A 28 -13.13 5.22 13.67
N TYR A 29 -12.18 4.38 13.30
CA TYR A 29 -10.80 4.47 13.76
C TYR A 29 -9.99 5.44 12.91
N ARG A 30 -8.88 5.93 13.49
CA ARG A 30 -7.92 6.75 12.77
C ARG A 30 -6.52 6.42 13.26
N LEU A 31 -5.64 6.04 12.32
CA LEU A 31 -4.22 5.80 12.60
C LEU A 31 -3.40 6.50 11.53
N VAL A 32 -2.41 7.29 11.94
CA VAL A 32 -1.57 8.03 11.00
C VAL A 32 -0.35 7.17 10.66
N PRO A 33 -0.16 6.77 9.39
CA PRO A 33 1.02 6.00 9.01
C PRO A 33 2.30 6.83 9.09
N LYS A 34 3.45 6.14 9.22
CA LYS A 34 4.77 6.78 9.18
C LYS A 34 5.15 7.21 7.79
N ALA A 35 4.72 6.45 6.80
CA ALA A 35 4.99 6.71 5.39
C ALA A 35 3.92 6.08 4.53
N VAL A 36 3.75 6.62 3.33
CA VAL A 36 2.85 6.08 2.31
C VAL A 36 3.68 5.71 1.09
N ILE A 37 3.50 4.51 0.57
CA ILE A 37 4.14 4.08 -0.66
C ILE A 37 3.07 3.66 -1.67
N ARG A 38 3.31 3.96 -2.94
CA ARG A 38 2.46 3.57 -4.06
C ARG A 38 3.25 2.67 -5.00
N PRO A 39 3.45 1.38 -4.63
CA PRO A 39 4.21 0.48 -5.49
C PRO A 39 3.51 0.30 -6.83
N GLN A 40 4.29 0.26 -7.91
CA GLN A 40 3.75 0.19 -9.27
C GLN A 40 3.87 -1.20 -9.88
N ASN A 41 4.69 -2.07 -9.28
CA ASN A 41 4.97 -3.40 -9.81
C ASN A 41 5.47 -4.33 -8.70
N GLU A 42 5.69 -5.58 -9.05
CA GLU A 42 6.18 -6.58 -8.09
C GLU A 42 7.55 -6.24 -7.52
N ALA A 43 8.44 -5.65 -8.31
CA ALA A 43 9.78 -5.28 -7.84
C ALA A 43 9.70 -4.25 -6.71
N ASP A 44 8.79 -3.28 -6.82
CA ASP A 44 8.55 -2.29 -5.77
C ASP A 44 8.05 -2.96 -4.48
N VAL A 45 7.15 -3.93 -4.61
CA VAL A 45 6.63 -4.68 -3.46
C VAL A 45 7.72 -5.51 -2.80
N GLN A 46 8.58 -6.15 -3.60
CA GLN A 46 9.71 -6.93 -3.06
C GLN A 46 10.66 -6.04 -2.27
N SER A 47 11.00 -4.86 -2.80
CA SER A 47 11.86 -3.89 -2.12
C SER A 47 11.21 -3.40 -0.82
N LEU A 48 9.91 -3.17 -0.84
CA LEU A 48 9.15 -2.75 0.33
C LEU A 48 9.16 -3.84 1.42
N LEU A 49 8.92 -5.08 1.05
CA LEU A 49 8.93 -6.20 1.99
C LEU A 49 10.31 -6.42 2.61
N ALA A 50 11.37 -6.28 1.80
CA ALA A 50 12.74 -6.36 2.31
C ALA A 50 13.02 -5.26 3.34
N HIS A 51 12.62 -4.02 3.04
CA HIS A 51 12.78 -2.89 3.96
C HIS A 51 12.02 -3.13 5.26
N ALA A 52 10.78 -3.58 5.17
CA ALA A 52 9.96 -3.85 6.36
C ALA A 52 10.56 -4.96 7.22
N ASN A 53 11.12 -5.99 6.58
CA ASN A 53 11.77 -7.08 7.29
C ASN A 53 13.03 -6.60 8.04
N GLU A 54 13.81 -5.71 7.44
CA GLU A 54 15.00 -5.13 8.08
C GLU A 54 14.64 -4.20 9.24
N THR A 55 13.66 -3.33 9.05
CA THR A 55 13.30 -2.30 10.02
C THR A 55 12.28 -2.77 11.04
N LYS A 56 11.63 -3.91 10.82
CA LYS A 56 10.54 -4.43 11.65
C LYS A 56 9.35 -3.47 11.74
N ILE A 57 9.15 -2.65 10.70
CA ILE A 57 8.00 -1.75 10.61
C ILE A 57 6.90 -2.50 9.85
N PRO A 58 5.68 -2.60 10.40
CA PRO A 58 4.59 -3.30 9.72
C PRO A 58 4.12 -2.55 8.48
N ILE A 59 3.65 -3.32 7.50
CA ILE A 59 3.04 -2.81 6.28
C ILE A 59 1.57 -3.18 6.28
N THR A 60 0.73 -2.25 5.84
CA THR A 60 -0.68 -2.53 5.55
C THR A 60 -0.95 -2.15 4.11
N PHE A 61 -1.45 -3.09 3.33
CA PHE A 61 -1.87 -2.85 1.96
C PHE A 61 -3.31 -2.33 1.95
N ARG A 62 -3.59 -1.40 1.04
CA ARG A 62 -4.94 -0.88 0.90
C ARG A 62 -5.26 -0.55 -0.56
N THR A 63 -6.53 -0.65 -0.91
CA THR A 63 -7.05 -0.17 -2.18
C THR A 63 -7.92 1.07 -1.92
N GLY A 64 -9.24 0.95 -1.93
CA GLY A 64 -10.13 2.08 -1.75
C GLY A 64 -10.33 2.59 -0.32
N GLY A 65 -9.86 1.83 0.68
CA GLY A 65 -10.03 2.24 2.08
C GLY A 65 -11.48 2.19 2.56
N THR A 66 -12.22 1.19 2.11
CA THR A 66 -13.64 1.03 2.46
C THR A 66 -13.90 0.02 3.58
N SER A 67 -12.84 -0.41 4.26
CA SER A 67 -12.94 -1.35 5.37
C SER A 67 -13.75 -0.75 6.52
N LEU A 68 -14.59 -1.59 7.16
CA LEU A 68 -15.52 -1.13 8.21
C LEU A 68 -14.94 -1.29 9.61
N SER A 69 -13.84 -2.01 9.77
CA SER A 69 -13.27 -2.33 11.09
C SER A 69 -11.80 -1.93 11.23
N GLY A 70 -11.32 -1.03 10.38
CA GLY A 70 -9.95 -0.50 10.48
C GLY A 70 -8.88 -1.38 9.87
N GLN A 71 -9.22 -2.39 9.07
CA GLN A 71 -8.24 -3.30 8.49
C GLN A 71 -7.24 -2.60 7.56
N SER A 72 -7.63 -1.48 6.96
CA SER A 72 -6.77 -0.73 6.04
C SER A 72 -6.01 0.41 6.71
N LEU A 73 -5.96 0.45 8.03
CA LEU A 73 -5.23 1.46 8.80
C LEU A 73 -3.96 0.90 9.41
N THR A 74 -2.97 1.77 9.58
CA THR A 74 -1.70 1.39 10.19
C THR A 74 -0.97 2.61 10.77
N GLU A 75 -0.14 2.37 11.78
CA GLU A 75 0.86 3.33 12.24
C GLU A 75 2.23 3.05 11.61
N GLY A 76 2.34 2.00 10.80
CA GLY A 76 3.54 1.65 10.07
C GLY A 76 3.57 2.26 8.68
N ILE A 77 3.84 1.44 7.66
CA ILE A 77 3.89 1.86 6.26
C ILE A 77 2.57 1.51 5.58
N MET A 78 1.94 2.49 4.98
CA MET A 78 0.72 2.31 4.19
C MET A 78 1.12 2.08 2.73
N ALA A 79 0.75 0.92 2.17
CA ALA A 79 1.00 0.61 0.75
C ALA A 79 -0.32 0.65 -0.02
N GLU A 80 -0.49 1.69 -0.83
CA GLU A 80 -1.67 1.84 -1.68
C GLU A 80 -1.43 1.13 -3.01
N VAL A 81 -2.29 0.17 -3.36
CA VAL A 81 -2.14 -0.68 -4.55
C VAL A 81 -3.36 -0.51 -5.49
N VAL A 82 -3.54 0.68 -6.00
CA VAL A 82 -4.61 0.99 -6.96
C VAL A 82 -4.03 1.20 -8.35
N ARG A 83 -3.16 2.21 -8.50
CA ARG A 83 -2.57 2.54 -9.80
C ARG A 83 -1.53 1.49 -10.18
N GLY A 84 -1.53 1.08 -11.45
CA GLY A 84 -0.59 0.10 -11.95
C GLY A 84 -0.98 -1.36 -11.66
N TRP A 85 -2.04 -1.58 -10.89
CA TRP A 85 -2.48 -2.91 -10.46
C TRP A 85 -3.89 -3.23 -10.99
N GLN A 86 -4.15 -2.89 -12.24
CA GLN A 86 -5.48 -3.05 -12.83
C GLN A 86 -5.48 -4.03 -14.00
N HIS A 87 -4.37 -4.73 -14.22
CA HIS A 87 -4.30 -5.72 -15.27
C HIS A 87 -5.14 -6.94 -14.92
N HIS A 88 -5.88 -7.44 -15.89
CA HIS A 88 -6.68 -8.64 -15.71
C HIS A 88 -6.68 -9.45 -17.01
N GLU A 89 -6.94 -10.74 -16.88
CA GLU A 89 -7.01 -11.65 -18.00
C GLU A 89 -8.19 -12.61 -17.80
N VAL A 90 -9.10 -12.64 -18.75
CA VAL A 90 -10.24 -13.57 -18.73
C VAL A 90 -9.79 -14.90 -19.32
N LEU A 91 -10.00 -15.98 -18.58
CA LEU A 91 -9.59 -17.33 -18.93
C LEU A 91 -10.79 -18.26 -19.11
N ASP A 92 -10.58 -19.38 -19.82
CA ASP A 92 -11.57 -20.44 -19.98
C ASP A 92 -12.94 -19.92 -20.46
N LYS A 93 -12.95 -19.02 -21.45
CA LYS A 93 -14.17 -18.44 -22.03
C LYS A 93 -15.08 -17.80 -20.99
N GLY A 94 -14.49 -17.13 -20.01
CA GLY A 94 -15.21 -16.40 -18.97
C GLY A 94 -15.49 -17.20 -17.71
N ARG A 95 -14.97 -18.42 -17.58
CA ARG A 95 -15.16 -19.24 -16.37
C ARG A 95 -14.24 -18.82 -15.24
N SER A 96 -13.11 -18.19 -15.56
CA SER A 96 -12.17 -17.71 -14.57
C SER A 96 -11.55 -16.40 -15.03
N ILE A 97 -10.96 -15.68 -14.09
CA ILE A 97 -10.28 -14.42 -14.36
C ILE A 97 -9.02 -14.36 -13.51
N LYS A 98 -7.92 -13.93 -14.14
CA LYS A 98 -6.66 -13.66 -13.43
C LYS A 98 -6.57 -12.17 -13.15
N LEU A 99 -6.36 -11.78 -11.91
CA LEU A 99 -6.25 -10.39 -11.47
C LEU A 99 -4.90 -10.12 -10.84
N GLU A 100 -4.46 -8.88 -10.93
CA GLU A 100 -3.33 -8.39 -10.13
C GLU A 100 -3.77 -8.04 -8.71
#